data_3acff0c86e3a66a7d4664184acb5f2be
#
_entry.id   3acff0c86e3a66a7d4664184acb5f2be
#
_cell.length_a   1.000
_cell.length_b   1.000
_cell.length_c   1.000
_cell.angle_alpha   90.00
_cell.angle_beta   90.00
_cell.angle_gamma   90.00
#
_symmetry.space_group_name_H-M   'P 1'
#
loop_
_entity.id
_entity.type
_entity.pdbx_description
1 polymer ?
#
loop_
_entity_poly.entity_id
_entity_poly.type
_entity_poly.pdbx_seq_one_letter_code
_entity_poly.pdbx_strand_id
1 'polypeptide(L)'
;MNSDSAKDTGGCDRPAVVLDPLVQRLVDASAGPPYLHQLGPVDGRQALLEMQGHALDDFDVDAEFRVAPVGPSGLVGFWIFRPKRPAGPLPVVVYLHGGRWMLGEARTHARMISELAVTSAAAFVVPEYTRTPEARYPVALEESYALLTWVVEQAAELALDARRLAVAGDCAGATMATALTMMAKQRGGPRIRAQVLYYPMTDPHCDTPSREQFAYGYLLTRGALDWYWRQYTDDACELAEPMAAPLRGTTADLAGLPPALVVTAEADVVRDEGEQYARLLRQEGVPVTAVRYLGTVHDFASLNPLRHSPSTVAALRQGGGFLRDALADRR
;
A
#
# COMPACT_ATOMS: atom_id res chain seq x y z
N MET A 1 -23.55 -52.10 29.52
CA MET A 1 -23.65 -50.72 30.06
C MET A 1 -22.29 -50.06 29.85
N ASN A 2 -22.11 -49.41 28.75
CA ASN A 2 -20.96 -48.50 28.51
C ASN A 2 -21.52 -47.25 27.84
N SER A 3 -21.52 -46.19 28.60
CA SER A 3 -21.91 -44.86 28.16
C SER A 3 -20.71 -44.21 27.49
N ASP A 4 -20.75 -44.14 26.16
CA ASP A 4 -19.85 -43.31 25.38
C ASP A 4 -20.29 -41.84 25.53
N SER A 5 -19.52 -41.11 26.32
CA SER A 5 -19.63 -39.65 26.39
C SER A 5 -18.93 -39.05 25.16
N ALA A 6 -19.70 -38.69 24.16
CA ALA A 6 -19.26 -37.85 23.07
C ALA A 6 -18.73 -36.52 23.66
N LYS A 7 -17.43 -36.29 23.51
CA LYS A 7 -16.83 -34.98 23.74
C LYS A 7 -17.32 -34.02 22.66
N ASP A 8 -18.23 -33.16 23.04
CA ASP A 8 -18.59 -31.96 22.30
C ASP A 8 -17.35 -31.05 22.16
N THR A 9 -16.64 -31.17 21.06
CA THR A 9 -15.60 -30.23 20.69
C THR A 9 -16.31 -28.98 20.18
N GLY A 10 -16.64 -28.07 21.10
CA GLY A 10 -17.19 -26.75 20.79
C GLY A 10 -16.29 -25.98 19.80
N GLY A 11 -16.50 -26.23 18.51
CA GLY A 11 -16.00 -25.40 17.45
C GLY A 11 -16.64 -24.03 17.65
N CYS A 12 -15.84 -23.03 18.03
CA CYS A 12 -16.27 -21.65 18.00
C CYS A 12 -16.59 -21.33 16.54
N ASP A 13 -17.87 -21.41 16.17
CA ASP A 13 -18.38 -20.98 14.87
C ASP A 13 -17.99 -19.50 14.71
N ARG A 14 -16.91 -19.24 13.96
CA ARG A 14 -16.55 -17.86 13.62
C ARG A 14 -17.67 -17.32 12.77
N PRO A 15 -18.27 -16.17 13.14
CA PRO A 15 -19.35 -15.60 12.35
C PRO A 15 -18.87 -15.41 10.90
N ALA A 16 -19.69 -15.81 9.95
CA ALA A 16 -19.41 -15.58 8.53
C ALA A 16 -19.22 -14.08 8.29
N VAL A 17 -18.17 -13.70 7.54
CA VAL A 17 -17.94 -12.30 7.18
C VAL A 17 -19.11 -11.81 6.33
N VAL A 18 -19.70 -10.70 6.73
CA VAL A 18 -20.76 -10.02 5.97
C VAL A 18 -20.12 -8.88 5.20
N LEU A 19 -20.00 -9.03 3.88
CA LEU A 19 -19.45 -8.00 3.02
C LEU A 19 -20.46 -6.87 2.77
N ASP A 20 -19.94 -5.64 2.60
CA ASP A 20 -20.72 -4.53 2.06
C ASP A 20 -21.33 -4.93 0.70
N PRO A 21 -22.56 -4.52 0.37
CA PRO A 21 -23.21 -4.92 -0.89
C PRO A 21 -22.44 -4.53 -2.16
N LEU A 22 -21.68 -3.42 -2.16
CA LEU A 22 -20.79 -3.08 -3.30
C LEU A 22 -19.63 -4.05 -3.40
N VAL A 23 -19.03 -4.38 -2.25
CA VAL A 23 -17.90 -5.32 -2.16
C VAL A 23 -18.35 -6.70 -2.58
N GLN A 24 -19.51 -7.17 -2.11
CA GLN A 24 -20.06 -8.48 -2.50
C GLN A 24 -20.25 -8.60 -4.00
N ARG A 25 -20.86 -7.57 -4.65
CA ARG A 25 -21.02 -7.56 -6.10
C ARG A 25 -19.70 -7.65 -6.86
N LEU A 26 -18.67 -6.96 -6.39
CA LEU A 26 -17.36 -7.01 -7.02
C LEU A 26 -16.71 -8.39 -6.85
N VAL A 27 -16.82 -8.97 -5.67
CA VAL A 27 -16.32 -10.32 -5.37
C VAL A 27 -17.03 -11.35 -6.26
N ASP A 28 -18.34 -11.29 -6.37
CA ASP A 28 -19.13 -12.20 -7.21
C ASP A 28 -18.78 -12.07 -8.70
N ALA A 29 -18.59 -10.84 -9.18
CA ALA A 29 -18.18 -10.58 -10.56
C ALA A 29 -16.75 -11.05 -10.88
N SER A 30 -15.91 -11.20 -9.86
CA SER A 30 -14.50 -11.62 -9.99
C SER A 30 -14.28 -13.08 -9.58
N ALA A 31 -15.34 -13.86 -9.32
CA ALA A 31 -15.25 -15.20 -8.76
C ALA A 31 -14.74 -16.28 -9.74
N GLY A 32 -14.65 -15.97 -11.03
CA GLY A 32 -14.22 -16.91 -12.09
C GLY A 32 -12.93 -16.53 -12.78
N PRO A 33 -12.21 -17.54 -13.34
CA PRO A 33 -11.05 -17.28 -14.20
C PRO A 33 -11.44 -16.59 -15.52
N PRO A 34 -10.48 -15.91 -16.20
CA PRO A 34 -9.09 -15.79 -15.78
C PRO A 34 -8.89 -14.75 -14.67
N TYR A 35 -8.13 -15.12 -13.64
CA TYR A 35 -7.71 -14.17 -12.61
C TYR A 35 -6.54 -13.30 -13.08
N LEU A 36 -6.35 -12.11 -12.54
CA LEU A 36 -5.32 -11.15 -12.98
C LEU A 36 -3.92 -11.77 -13.09
N HIS A 37 -3.51 -12.62 -12.15
CA HIS A 37 -2.19 -13.29 -12.20
C HIS A 37 -2.06 -14.33 -13.31
N GLN A 38 -3.17 -14.77 -13.92
CA GLN A 38 -3.19 -15.74 -15.01
C GLN A 38 -3.13 -15.06 -16.40
N LEU A 39 -3.41 -13.77 -16.47
CA LEU A 39 -3.38 -12.99 -17.70
C LEU A 39 -1.96 -12.62 -18.16
N GLY A 40 -0.97 -12.75 -17.26
CA GLY A 40 0.36 -12.24 -17.52
C GLY A 40 0.46 -10.71 -17.34
N PRO A 41 1.67 -10.12 -17.48
CA PRO A 41 1.88 -8.72 -17.11
C PRO A 41 1.16 -7.73 -18.03
N VAL A 42 1.14 -7.95 -19.33
CA VAL A 42 0.54 -7.00 -20.29
C VAL A 42 -0.98 -6.97 -20.14
N ASP A 43 -1.62 -8.11 -20.28
CA ASP A 43 -3.08 -8.21 -20.25
C ASP A 43 -3.62 -7.97 -18.82
N GLY A 44 -2.87 -8.38 -17.79
CA GLY A 44 -3.23 -8.11 -16.40
C GLY A 44 -3.19 -6.61 -16.06
N ARG A 45 -2.22 -5.85 -16.56
CA ARG A 45 -2.15 -4.38 -16.44
C ARG A 45 -3.32 -3.72 -17.16
N GLN A 46 -3.61 -4.16 -18.37
CA GLN A 46 -4.72 -3.65 -19.15
C GLN A 46 -6.08 -3.93 -18.47
N ALA A 47 -6.28 -5.15 -17.99
CA ALA A 47 -7.51 -5.52 -17.26
C ALA A 47 -7.71 -4.70 -15.98
N LEU A 48 -6.62 -4.39 -15.24
CA LEU A 48 -6.71 -3.50 -14.08
C LEU A 48 -7.07 -2.07 -14.49
N LEU A 49 -6.49 -1.53 -15.56
CA LEU A 49 -6.83 -0.21 -16.09
C LEU A 49 -8.32 -0.13 -16.48
N GLU A 50 -8.83 -1.15 -17.16
CA GLU A 50 -10.24 -1.24 -17.54
C GLU A 50 -11.18 -1.30 -16.34
N MET A 51 -10.81 -2.10 -15.31
CA MET A 51 -11.56 -2.15 -14.04
C MET A 51 -11.61 -0.79 -13.33
N GLN A 52 -10.52 -0.04 -13.39
CA GLN A 52 -10.45 1.30 -12.78
C GLN A 52 -11.19 2.37 -13.59
N GLY A 53 -11.36 2.19 -14.89
CA GLY A 53 -12.05 3.16 -15.75
C GLY A 53 -11.38 4.53 -15.79
N HIS A 54 -12.09 5.54 -16.28
CA HIS A 54 -11.58 6.92 -16.40
C HIS A 54 -11.91 7.70 -15.11
N ALA A 55 -10.93 7.99 -14.27
CA ALA A 55 -11.17 8.50 -12.92
C ALA A 55 -10.59 9.90 -12.62
N LEU A 56 -10.03 10.62 -13.60
CA LEU A 56 -9.28 11.87 -13.32
C LEU A 56 -10.11 13.16 -13.40
N ASP A 57 -11.28 13.16 -14.03
CA ASP A 57 -11.97 14.42 -14.39
C ASP A 57 -12.73 15.08 -13.22
N ASP A 58 -12.95 14.38 -12.10
CA ASP A 58 -13.82 14.82 -11.02
C ASP A 58 -13.11 15.41 -9.79
N PHE A 59 -11.76 15.51 -9.81
CA PHE A 59 -11.01 15.95 -8.62
C PHE A 59 -10.40 17.34 -8.77
N ASP A 60 -10.40 18.09 -7.68
CA ASP A 60 -9.77 19.42 -7.61
C ASP A 60 -8.24 19.31 -7.46
N VAL A 61 -7.62 18.58 -8.39
CA VAL A 61 -6.21 18.23 -8.45
C VAL A 61 -5.66 18.47 -9.85
N ASP A 62 -4.45 19.00 -9.93
CA ASP A 62 -3.65 19.04 -11.14
C ASP A 62 -2.64 17.89 -11.12
N ALA A 63 -2.54 17.12 -12.21
CA ALA A 63 -1.60 16.01 -12.37
C ALA A 63 -0.58 16.32 -13.48
N GLU A 64 0.70 16.15 -13.18
CA GLU A 64 1.81 16.46 -14.08
C GLU A 64 2.78 15.29 -14.13
N PHE A 65 3.15 14.82 -15.34
CA PHE A 65 4.19 13.82 -15.52
C PHE A 65 5.56 14.46 -15.71
N ARG A 66 6.57 13.92 -15.02
CA ARG A 66 7.97 14.33 -15.10
C ARG A 66 8.91 13.14 -15.13
N VAL A 67 10.19 13.40 -15.42
CA VAL A 67 11.27 12.40 -15.41
C VAL A 67 12.43 12.94 -14.57
N ALA A 68 12.95 12.12 -13.66
CA ALA A 68 14.14 12.39 -12.86
C ALA A 68 15.33 11.56 -13.38
N PRO A 69 16.54 12.13 -13.51
CA PRO A 69 17.73 11.41 -13.93
C PRO A 69 18.39 10.69 -12.74
N VAL A 70 17.71 9.68 -12.22
CA VAL A 70 18.08 8.97 -10.98
C VAL A 70 17.79 7.47 -11.07
N GLY A 71 18.20 6.73 -10.05
CA GLY A 71 17.93 5.31 -9.90
C GLY A 71 18.84 4.42 -10.73
N PRO A 72 18.77 3.09 -10.51
CA PRO A 72 19.60 2.13 -11.23
C PRO A 72 19.33 2.08 -12.74
N SER A 73 18.13 2.43 -13.17
CA SER A 73 17.76 2.56 -14.60
C SER A 73 18.26 3.85 -15.25
N GLY A 74 18.78 4.80 -14.46
CA GLY A 74 19.25 6.11 -14.90
C GLY A 74 18.15 7.15 -15.11
N LEU A 75 16.89 6.75 -15.27
CA LEU A 75 15.73 7.62 -15.45
C LEU A 75 14.53 7.03 -14.75
N VAL A 76 13.86 7.81 -13.89
CA VAL A 76 12.59 7.41 -13.26
C VAL A 76 11.49 8.39 -13.64
N GLY A 77 10.47 7.90 -14.32
CA GLY A 77 9.23 8.65 -14.57
C GLY A 77 8.42 8.78 -13.29
N PHE A 78 7.76 9.89 -13.11
CA PHE A 78 6.88 10.09 -11.93
C PHE A 78 5.79 11.11 -12.22
N TRP A 79 4.69 10.98 -11.49
CA TRP A 79 3.62 11.96 -11.49
C TRP A 79 3.67 12.81 -10.24
N ILE A 80 3.21 14.06 -10.37
CA ILE A 80 2.92 14.94 -9.24
C ILE A 80 1.45 15.32 -9.29
N PHE A 81 0.70 14.91 -8.26
CA PHE A 81 -0.70 15.31 -8.05
C PHE A 81 -0.73 16.43 -7.03
N ARG A 82 -1.25 17.59 -7.41
CA ARG A 82 -1.33 18.78 -6.55
C ARG A 82 -2.78 19.21 -6.36
N PRO A 83 -3.22 19.46 -5.12
CA PRO A 83 -4.48 20.18 -4.90
C PRO A 83 -4.41 21.52 -5.62
N LYS A 84 -5.50 21.90 -6.31
CA LYS A 84 -5.59 23.19 -7.02
C LYS A 84 -5.53 24.34 -6.02
N ARG A 85 -4.98 25.50 -6.48
CA ARG A 85 -4.89 26.75 -5.73
C ARG A 85 -4.14 26.65 -4.40
N PRO A 86 -2.90 26.13 -4.39
CA PRO A 86 -2.10 26.06 -3.17
C PRO A 86 -1.75 27.47 -2.69
N ALA A 87 -1.74 27.69 -1.37
CA ALA A 87 -1.35 28.98 -0.77
C ALA A 87 0.17 29.19 -0.71
N GLY A 88 0.97 28.21 -1.14
CA GLY A 88 2.44 28.22 -1.10
C GLY A 88 3.02 26.83 -1.38
N PRO A 89 4.31 26.60 -1.09
CA PRO A 89 4.92 25.29 -1.25
C PRO A 89 4.18 24.21 -0.46
N LEU A 90 3.78 23.12 -1.15
CA LEU A 90 2.99 22.05 -0.56
C LEU A 90 3.86 21.06 0.22
N PRO A 91 3.37 20.48 1.34
CA PRO A 91 3.94 19.27 1.91
C PRO A 91 4.02 18.17 0.86
N VAL A 92 4.92 17.20 1.06
CA VAL A 92 5.17 16.12 0.09
C VAL A 92 4.77 14.78 0.67
N VAL A 93 4.05 14.00 -0.11
CA VAL A 93 3.84 12.57 0.14
C VAL A 93 4.40 11.80 -1.04
N VAL A 94 5.43 10.98 -0.82
CA VAL A 94 5.84 10.00 -1.83
C VAL A 94 4.91 8.79 -1.69
N TYR A 95 4.12 8.56 -2.73
CA TYR A 95 3.10 7.51 -2.75
C TYR A 95 3.53 6.36 -3.66
N LEU A 96 3.64 5.17 -3.09
CA LEU A 96 3.96 3.94 -3.82
C LEU A 96 2.65 3.21 -4.12
N HIS A 97 2.31 3.09 -5.41
CA HIS A 97 1.09 2.42 -5.81
C HIS A 97 1.17 0.90 -5.59
N GLY A 98 0.03 0.29 -5.33
CA GLY A 98 -0.14 -1.15 -5.26
C GLY A 98 -0.11 -1.83 -6.64
N GLY A 99 -0.54 -3.09 -6.65
CA GLY A 99 -0.54 -3.92 -7.86
C GLY A 99 0.47 -5.05 -7.80
N ARG A 100 0.86 -5.47 -6.59
CA ARG A 100 1.68 -6.67 -6.35
C ARG A 100 3.00 -6.63 -7.10
N TRP A 101 3.65 -5.45 -7.17
CA TRP A 101 4.89 -5.13 -7.91
C TRP A 101 4.82 -5.34 -9.42
N MET A 102 3.78 -5.98 -9.97
CA MET A 102 3.64 -6.34 -11.38
C MET A 102 2.61 -5.47 -12.11
N LEU A 103 1.50 -5.20 -11.45
CA LEU A 103 0.36 -4.45 -11.97
C LEU A 103 0.40 -3.01 -11.47
N GLY A 104 -0.62 -2.23 -11.81
CA GLY A 104 -0.75 -0.88 -11.31
C GLY A 104 0.18 0.14 -11.97
N GLU A 105 -0.17 1.37 -11.81
CA GLU A 105 0.53 2.60 -12.22
C GLU A 105 -0.16 3.79 -11.57
N ALA A 106 0.38 5.00 -11.66
CA ALA A 106 -0.25 6.19 -11.10
C ALA A 106 -1.69 6.39 -11.60
N ARG A 107 -1.98 6.07 -12.88
CA ARG A 107 -3.33 6.20 -13.46
C ARG A 107 -4.34 5.26 -12.82
N THR A 108 -3.96 4.03 -12.48
CA THR A 108 -4.86 3.08 -11.80
C THR A 108 -5.20 3.52 -10.38
N HIS A 109 -4.36 4.34 -9.75
CA HIS A 109 -4.52 4.84 -8.38
C HIS A 109 -4.92 6.32 -8.33
N ALA A 110 -5.12 6.96 -9.48
CA ALA A 110 -5.30 8.41 -9.59
C ALA A 110 -6.45 8.95 -8.71
N ARG A 111 -7.58 8.24 -8.61
CA ARG A 111 -8.69 8.60 -7.71
C ARG A 111 -8.23 8.61 -6.24
N MET A 112 -7.67 7.50 -5.76
CA MET A 112 -7.22 7.38 -4.37
C MET A 112 -6.17 8.45 -4.03
N ILE A 113 -5.20 8.66 -4.92
CA ILE A 113 -4.15 9.67 -4.78
C ILE A 113 -4.77 11.07 -4.73
N SER A 114 -5.72 11.39 -5.62
CA SER A 114 -6.37 12.69 -5.67
C SER A 114 -7.19 12.98 -4.41
N GLU A 115 -7.96 12.01 -3.91
CA GLU A 115 -8.71 12.14 -2.66
C GLU A 115 -7.79 12.37 -1.46
N LEU A 116 -6.68 11.63 -1.39
CA LEU A 116 -5.67 11.81 -0.35
C LEU A 116 -4.97 13.16 -0.46
N ALA A 117 -4.62 13.62 -1.67
CA ALA A 117 -3.99 14.91 -1.91
C ALA A 117 -4.87 16.06 -1.44
N VAL A 118 -6.14 16.06 -1.81
CA VAL A 118 -7.12 17.08 -1.37
C VAL A 118 -7.31 17.05 0.15
N THR A 119 -7.52 15.84 0.72
CA THR A 119 -7.82 15.70 2.16
C THR A 119 -6.63 16.05 3.05
N SER A 120 -5.41 15.76 2.59
CA SER A 120 -4.17 16.07 3.32
C SER A 120 -3.63 17.47 3.05
N ALA A 121 -4.11 18.14 2.00
CA ALA A 121 -3.56 19.40 1.47
C ALA A 121 -2.05 19.27 1.13
N ALA A 122 -1.62 18.13 0.58
CA ALA A 122 -0.25 17.82 0.22
C ALA A 122 -0.13 17.46 -1.27
N ALA A 123 1.06 17.66 -1.85
CA ALA A 123 1.40 17.13 -3.15
C ALA A 123 1.81 15.67 -3.04
N PHE A 124 1.31 14.83 -3.96
CA PHE A 124 1.67 13.42 -4.02
C PHE A 124 2.62 13.19 -5.19
N VAL A 125 3.82 12.70 -4.88
CA VAL A 125 4.82 12.29 -5.87
C VAL A 125 4.74 10.78 -6.00
N VAL A 126 4.43 10.31 -7.21
CA VAL A 126 4.12 8.90 -7.49
C VAL A 126 5.12 8.37 -8.52
N PRO A 127 6.13 7.58 -8.12
CA PRO A 127 7.05 6.96 -9.06
C PRO A 127 6.33 5.94 -9.94
N GLU A 128 6.66 5.94 -11.24
CA GLU A 128 6.40 4.85 -12.16
C GLU A 128 7.61 3.89 -12.08
N TYR A 129 7.73 3.22 -10.96
CA TYR A 129 8.85 2.29 -10.73
C TYR A 129 8.81 1.10 -11.70
N THR A 130 9.97 0.56 -12.02
CA THR A 130 10.06 -0.61 -12.89
C THR A 130 9.42 -1.83 -12.22
N ARG A 131 8.35 -2.33 -12.82
CA ARG A 131 7.56 -3.45 -12.31
C ARG A 131 8.16 -4.79 -12.68
N THR A 132 7.76 -5.84 -11.97
CA THR A 132 8.03 -7.21 -12.41
C THR A 132 7.19 -7.55 -13.64
N PRO A 133 7.65 -8.41 -14.55
CA PRO A 133 8.93 -9.13 -14.56
C PRO A 133 10.09 -8.34 -15.16
N GLU A 134 9.88 -7.09 -15.60
CA GLU A 134 10.91 -6.27 -16.24
C GLU A 134 12.11 -6.04 -15.31
N ALA A 135 11.86 -5.87 -14.03
CA ALA A 135 12.87 -5.91 -12.98
C ALA A 135 12.30 -6.55 -11.71
N ARG A 136 13.17 -7.21 -10.96
CA ARG A 136 12.86 -7.81 -9.67
C ARG A 136 13.38 -6.94 -8.52
N TYR A 137 13.12 -7.36 -7.29
CA TYR A 137 13.74 -6.76 -6.11
C TYR A 137 15.28 -6.71 -6.29
N PRO A 138 15.95 -5.62 -5.88
CA PRO A 138 15.40 -4.43 -5.21
C PRO A 138 15.14 -3.23 -6.15
N VAL A 139 15.10 -3.40 -7.48
CA VAL A 139 15.12 -2.31 -8.46
C VAL A 139 14.03 -1.27 -8.21
N ALA A 140 12.77 -1.69 -8.12
CA ALA A 140 11.64 -0.77 -7.87
C ALA A 140 11.82 0.05 -6.58
N LEU A 141 12.38 -0.55 -5.54
CA LEU A 141 12.63 0.09 -4.26
C LEU A 141 13.77 1.11 -4.36
N GLU A 142 14.87 0.75 -5.03
CA GLU A 142 16.01 1.66 -5.25
C GLU A 142 15.64 2.85 -6.14
N GLU A 143 14.85 2.64 -7.18
CA GLU A 143 14.30 3.72 -8.02
C GLU A 143 13.42 4.68 -7.19
N SER A 144 12.55 4.12 -6.35
CA SER A 144 11.65 4.90 -5.51
C SER A 144 12.40 5.70 -4.44
N TYR A 145 13.45 5.13 -3.85
CA TYR A 145 14.29 5.83 -2.89
C TYR A 145 15.14 6.94 -3.55
N ALA A 146 15.71 6.65 -4.71
CA ALA A 146 16.46 7.63 -5.48
C ALA A 146 15.57 8.83 -5.89
N LEU A 147 14.33 8.55 -6.33
CA LEU A 147 13.36 9.60 -6.62
C LEU A 147 12.99 10.42 -5.36
N LEU A 148 12.73 9.75 -4.22
CA LEU A 148 12.44 10.43 -2.95
C LEU A 148 13.55 11.42 -2.59
N THR A 149 14.80 10.99 -2.68
CA THR A 149 15.97 11.85 -2.38
C THR A 149 16.06 13.01 -3.35
N TRP A 150 15.91 12.76 -4.65
CA TRP A 150 15.95 13.76 -5.69
C TRP A 150 14.82 14.81 -5.53
N VAL A 151 13.60 14.38 -5.21
CA VAL A 151 12.47 15.29 -4.96
C VAL A 151 12.75 16.21 -3.78
N VAL A 152 13.42 15.73 -2.74
CA VAL A 152 13.82 16.57 -1.60
C VAL A 152 14.86 17.60 -2.00
N GLU A 153 15.84 17.22 -2.82
CA GLU A 153 16.87 18.11 -3.35
C GLU A 153 16.28 19.18 -4.29
N GLN A 154 15.31 18.80 -5.11
CA GLN A 154 14.65 19.67 -6.08
C GLN A 154 13.38 20.34 -5.56
N ALA A 155 13.09 20.24 -4.26
CA ALA A 155 11.81 20.66 -3.69
C ALA A 155 11.45 22.12 -3.99
N ALA A 156 12.43 23.03 -3.98
CA ALA A 156 12.22 24.44 -4.29
C ALA A 156 11.76 24.65 -5.74
N GLU A 157 12.37 23.97 -6.70
CA GLU A 157 12.02 24.03 -8.12
C GLU A 157 10.66 23.40 -8.40
N LEU A 158 10.31 22.39 -7.59
CA LEU A 158 9.04 21.70 -7.65
C LEU A 158 7.92 22.42 -6.86
N ALA A 159 8.17 23.59 -6.26
CA ALA A 159 7.24 24.28 -5.36
C ALA A 159 6.71 23.38 -4.23
N LEU A 160 7.59 22.59 -3.63
CA LEU A 160 7.33 21.64 -2.54
C LEU A 160 8.07 22.04 -1.27
N ASP A 161 7.56 21.68 -0.10
CA ASP A 161 8.24 21.81 1.20
C ASP A 161 8.72 20.43 1.70
N ALA A 162 9.96 20.10 1.37
CA ALA A 162 10.59 18.82 1.75
C ALA A 162 10.80 18.65 3.26
N ARG A 163 10.66 19.69 4.08
CA ARG A 163 10.67 19.58 5.55
C ARG A 163 9.41 18.92 6.08
N ARG A 164 8.37 18.88 5.25
CA ARG A 164 7.07 18.25 5.51
C ARG A 164 6.88 17.07 4.55
N LEU A 165 7.70 16.02 4.76
CA LEU A 165 7.73 14.81 3.94
C LEU A 165 7.08 13.65 4.66
N ALA A 166 6.21 12.92 3.98
CA ALA A 166 5.66 11.63 4.41
C ALA A 166 5.75 10.61 3.26
N VAL A 167 5.52 9.35 3.59
CA VAL A 167 5.35 8.28 2.62
C VAL A 167 3.99 7.62 2.79
N ALA A 168 3.42 7.12 1.71
CA ALA A 168 2.19 6.35 1.75
C ALA A 168 2.19 5.30 0.65
N GLY A 169 1.37 4.28 0.81
CA GLY A 169 1.19 3.27 -0.23
C GLY A 169 0.11 2.26 0.14
N ASP A 170 -0.22 1.44 -0.83
CA ASP A 170 -1.20 0.38 -0.70
C ASP A 170 -0.65 -0.95 -1.20
N CYS A 171 -1.06 -2.08 -0.60
CA CYS A 171 -0.64 -3.42 -1.00
C CYS A 171 0.90 -3.53 -1.06
N ALA A 172 1.50 -3.93 -2.19
CA ALA A 172 2.94 -3.94 -2.42
C ALA A 172 3.58 -2.56 -2.26
N GLY A 173 2.86 -1.48 -2.64
CA GLY A 173 3.32 -0.12 -2.42
C GLY A 173 3.42 0.26 -0.94
N ALA A 174 2.57 -0.28 -0.08
CA ALA A 174 2.68 -0.09 1.36
C ALA A 174 3.92 -0.80 1.94
N THR A 175 4.26 -1.99 1.41
CA THR A 175 5.52 -2.68 1.72
C THR A 175 6.72 -1.80 1.35
N MET A 176 6.72 -1.26 0.14
CA MET A 176 7.78 -0.37 -0.33
C MET A 176 7.82 0.95 0.45
N ALA A 177 6.67 1.53 0.82
CA ALA A 177 6.61 2.77 1.58
C ALA A 177 7.28 2.64 2.95
N THR A 178 7.01 1.55 3.68
CA THR A 178 7.70 1.31 4.95
C THR A 178 9.19 0.98 4.75
N ALA A 179 9.55 0.26 3.67
CA ALA A 179 10.96 0.03 3.32
C ALA A 179 11.72 1.34 3.05
N LEU A 180 11.09 2.32 2.37
CA LEU A 180 11.70 3.65 2.20
C LEU A 180 12.01 4.34 3.52
N THR A 181 11.18 4.15 4.57
CA THR A 181 11.48 4.72 5.89
C THR A 181 12.70 4.09 6.54
N MET A 182 12.86 2.78 6.39
CA MET A 182 14.05 2.05 6.84
C MET A 182 15.31 2.45 6.06
N MET A 183 15.21 2.55 4.73
CA MET A 183 16.31 3.03 3.88
C MET A 183 16.73 4.46 4.24
N ALA A 184 15.79 5.38 4.43
CA ALA A 184 16.08 6.74 4.84
C ALA A 184 16.81 6.77 6.19
N LYS A 185 16.40 5.97 7.16
CA LYS A 185 17.07 5.83 8.45
C LYS A 185 18.50 5.27 8.29
N GLN A 186 18.66 4.17 7.57
CA GLN A 186 19.95 3.48 7.42
C GLN A 186 20.97 4.30 6.63
N ARG A 187 20.51 5.05 5.62
CA ARG A 187 21.36 5.83 4.72
C ARG A 187 21.58 7.29 5.16
N GLY A 188 21.01 7.69 6.31
CA GLY A 188 21.06 9.07 6.78
C GLY A 188 20.35 10.04 5.82
N GLY A 189 19.30 9.56 5.17
CA GLY A 189 18.52 10.27 4.16
C GLY A 189 17.50 11.27 4.74
N PRO A 190 16.54 11.71 3.93
CA PRO A 190 15.57 12.71 4.33
C PRO A 190 14.71 12.27 5.53
N ARG A 191 14.39 13.23 6.39
CA ARG A 191 13.50 12.98 7.52
C ARG A 191 12.05 12.80 7.05
N ILE A 192 11.50 11.62 7.22
CA ILE A 192 10.10 11.30 6.96
C ILE A 192 9.29 11.50 8.25
N ARG A 193 8.18 12.27 8.18
CA ARG A 193 7.35 12.62 9.35
C ARG A 193 6.27 11.60 9.67
N ALA A 194 5.80 10.85 8.67
CA ALA A 194 4.73 9.86 8.82
C ALA A 194 4.75 8.82 7.70
N GLN A 195 4.10 7.68 7.97
CA GLN A 195 3.84 6.66 6.97
C GLN A 195 2.38 6.19 7.04
N VAL A 196 1.72 6.02 5.88
CA VAL A 196 0.36 5.49 5.77
C VAL A 196 0.38 4.23 4.91
N LEU A 197 0.00 3.12 5.49
CA LEU A 197 0.13 1.78 4.93
C LEU A 197 -1.25 1.12 4.81
N TYR A 198 -1.78 1.03 3.60
CA TYR A 198 -3.04 0.35 3.33
C TYR A 198 -2.77 -1.12 2.99
N TYR A 199 -3.35 -2.01 3.76
CA TYR A 199 -3.28 -3.48 3.61
C TYR A 199 -1.89 -3.96 3.15
N PRO A 200 -0.82 -3.67 3.92
CA PRO A 200 0.55 -3.98 3.52
C PRO A 200 0.78 -5.49 3.43
N MET A 201 1.54 -5.91 2.43
CA MET A 201 2.08 -7.25 2.28
C MET A 201 3.43 -7.29 2.99
N THR A 202 3.56 -7.99 4.11
CA THR A 202 4.71 -7.81 5.01
C THR A 202 5.61 -9.03 5.15
N ASP A 203 5.17 -10.24 4.83
CA ASP A 203 5.97 -11.45 4.86
C ASP A 203 5.38 -12.56 3.98
N PRO A 204 6.09 -13.05 2.94
CA PRO A 204 5.63 -14.13 2.08
C PRO A 204 5.43 -15.46 2.82
N HIS A 205 6.12 -15.67 3.93
CA HIS A 205 6.11 -16.92 4.70
C HIS A 205 5.26 -16.84 5.98
N CYS A 206 4.48 -15.76 6.13
CA CYS A 206 3.63 -15.59 7.30
C CYS A 206 2.46 -16.58 7.26
N ASP A 207 2.46 -17.54 8.17
CA ASP A 207 1.35 -18.49 8.33
C ASP A 207 0.36 -17.92 9.36
N THR A 208 -0.70 -17.31 8.86
CA THR A 208 -1.68 -16.60 9.68
C THR A 208 -3.09 -17.15 9.48
N PRO A 209 -3.98 -17.03 10.48
CA PRO A 209 -5.38 -17.43 10.34
C PRO A 209 -6.09 -16.76 9.15
N SER A 210 -5.79 -15.49 8.83
CA SER A 210 -6.40 -14.81 7.67
C SER A 210 -5.94 -15.40 6.35
N ARG A 211 -4.69 -15.86 6.26
CA ARG A 211 -4.13 -16.48 5.04
C ARG A 211 -4.83 -17.79 4.69
N GLU A 212 -5.34 -18.52 5.68
CA GLU A 212 -6.16 -19.71 5.46
C GLU A 212 -7.64 -19.35 5.28
N GLN A 213 -8.19 -18.53 6.16
CA GLN A 213 -9.61 -18.18 6.17
C GLN A 213 -10.06 -17.53 4.86
N PHE A 214 -9.22 -16.66 4.27
CA PHE A 214 -9.52 -15.91 3.05
C PHE A 214 -8.72 -16.39 1.84
N ALA A 215 -8.23 -17.64 1.88
CA ALA A 215 -7.42 -18.23 0.81
C ALA A 215 -8.10 -18.19 -0.56
N TYR A 216 -9.44 -18.22 -0.59
CA TYR A 216 -10.26 -18.24 -1.80
C TYR A 216 -11.51 -17.37 -1.62
N GLY A 217 -12.03 -16.84 -2.75
CA GLY A 217 -13.33 -16.19 -2.77
C GLY A 217 -13.34 -14.70 -2.38
N TYR A 218 -12.18 -14.06 -2.17
CA TYR A 218 -12.07 -12.67 -1.72
C TYR A 218 -11.01 -11.88 -2.52
N LEU A 219 -11.20 -11.70 -3.81
CA LEU A 219 -10.32 -11.00 -4.77
C LEU A 219 -8.87 -11.50 -4.77
N LEU A 220 -8.07 -11.17 -3.75
CA LEU A 220 -6.72 -11.67 -3.60
C LEU A 220 -6.74 -13.03 -2.95
N THR A 221 -6.38 -14.07 -3.70
CA THR A 221 -6.28 -15.44 -3.19
C THR A 221 -4.87 -15.73 -2.66
N ARG A 222 -4.74 -16.73 -1.77
CA ARG A 222 -3.43 -17.19 -1.29
C ARG A 222 -2.52 -17.62 -2.44
N GLY A 223 -3.04 -18.36 -3.41
CA GLY A 223 -2.26 -18.81 -4.56
C GLY A 223 -1.76 -17.68 -5.44
N ALA A 224 -2.58 -16.63 -5.64
CA ALA A 224 -2.18 -15.43 -6.36
C ALA A 224 -1.10 -14.65 -5.57
N LEU A 225 -1.30 -14.47 -4.25
CA LEU A 225 -0.32 -13.82 -3.36
C LEU A 225 1.05 -14.50 -3.45
N ASP A 226 1.10 -15.83 -3.30
CA ASP A 226 2.32 -16.61 -3.37
C ASP A 226 2.99 -16.53 -4.76
N TRP A 227 2.18 -16.44 -5.82
CA TRP A 227 2.69 -16.28 -7.18
C TRP A 227 3.33 -14.91 -7.39
N TYR A 228 2.70 -13.81 -6.92
CA TYR A 228 3.25 -12.45 -7.04
C TYR A 228 4.54 -12.26 -6.23
N TRP A 229 4.62 -12.83 -5.02
CA TRP A 229 5.87 -12.82 -4.26
C TRP A 229 7.03 -13.46 -5.05
N ARG A 230 6.79 -14.61 -5.70
CA ARG A 230 7.81 -15.24 -6.56
C ARG A 230 8.18 -14.43 -7.80
N GLN A 231 7.30 -13.53 -8.28
CA GLN A 231 7.67 -12.58 -9.33
C GLN A 231 8.53 -11.44 -8.78
N TYR A 232 8.28 -11.00 -7.55
CA TYR A 232 9.04 -9.93 -6.90
C TYR A 232 10.47 -10.40 -6.59
N THR A 233 10.61 -11.50 -5.88
CA THR A 233 11.86 -12.27 -5.74
C THR A 233 11.57 -13.72 -5.35
N ASP A 234 12.44 -14.63 -5.79
CA ASP A 234 12.47 -16.04 -5.41
C ASP A 234 13.77 -16.41 -4.66
N ASP A 235 14.63 -15.43 -4.39
CA ASP A 235 15.83 -15.60 -3.56
C ASP A 235 15.46 -15.57 -2.07
N ALA A 236 15.77 -16.66 -1.37
CA ALA A 236 15.49 -16.80 0.05
C ALA A 236 16.26 -15.79 0.92
N CYS A 237 17.44 -15.34 0.49
CA CYS A 237 18.21 -14.33 1.20
C CYS A 237 17.52 -12.97 1.09
N GLU A 238 17.07 -12.60 -0.10
CA GLU A 238 16.32 -11.35 -0.33
C GLU A 238 14.98 -11.35 0.44
N LEU A 239 14.25 -12.49 0.47
CA LEU A 239 13.02 -12.64 1.24
C LEU A 239 13.24 -12.58 2.76
N ALA A 240 14.47 -12.74 3.23
CA ALA A 240 14.82 -12.54 4.64
C ALA A 240 15.17 -11.08 4.98
N GLU A 241 15.33 -10.22 3.97
CA GLU A 241 15.66 -8.81 4.18
C GLU A 241 14.44 -8.00 4.64
N PRO A 242 14.56 -7.14 5.67
CA PRO A 242 13.47 -6.27 6.13
C PRO A 242 12.94 -5.33 5.04
N MET A 243 13.76 -4.99 4.05
CA MET A 243 13.36 -4.12 2.94
C MET A 243 12.40 -4.83 1.96
N ALA A 244 12.56 -6.14 1.77
CA ALA A 244 11.64 -6.95 0.99
C ALA A 244 10.43 -7.38 1.81
N ALA A 245 10.66 -7.83 3.06
CA ALA A 245 9.65 -8.39 3.96
C ALA A 245 9.68 -7.67 5.34
N PRO A 246 8.98 -6.54 5.50
CA PRO A 246 9.07 -5.67 6.69
C PRO A 246 8.79 -6.35 8.03
N LEU A 247 8.00 -7.42 8.05
CA LEU A 247 7.74 -8.19 9.27
C LEU A 247 9.00 -8.92 9.79
N ARG A 248 10.06 -9.03 8.98
CA ARG A 248 11.38 -9.56 9.35
C ARG A 248 12.29 -8.53 10.02
N GLY A 249 11.82 -7.27 10.11
CA GLY A 249 12.59 -6.17 10.69
C GLY A 249 12.97 -6.43 12.15
N THR A 250 14.22 -6.10 12.48
CA THR A 250 14.77 -6.11 13.84
C THR A 250 14.54 -4.76 14.54
N THR A 251 14.81 -4.70 15.85
CA THR A 251 14.83 -3.42 16.59
C THR A 251 15.73 -2.38 15.90
N ALA A 252 16.88 -2.80 15.36
CA ALA A 252 17.78 -1.91 14.65
C ALA A 252 17.14 -1.30 13.40
N ASP A 253 16.29 -2.03 12.71
CA ASP A 253 15.59 -1.56 11.52
C ASP A 253 14.40 -0.66 11.86
N LEU A 254 13.61 -1.03 12.87
CA LEU A 254 12.28 -0.48 13.12
C LEU A 254 12.24 0.64 14.17
N ALA A 255 13.12 0.62 15.19
CA ALA A 255 13.10 1.65 16.22
C ALA A 255 13.37 3.04 15.61
N GLY A 256 12.55 4.03 16.02
CA GLY A 256 12.69 5.41 15.54
C GLY A 256 12.15 5.66 14.12
N LEU A 257 11.47 4.69 13.50
CA LEU A 257 10.70 4.94 12.29
C LEU A 257 9.56 5.96 12.54
N PRO A 258 9.10 6.65 11.49
CA PRO A 258 8.05 7.66 11.64
C PRO A 258 6.73 7.06 12.11
N PRO A 259 5.88 7.86 12.81
CA PRO A 259 4.51 7.46 13.17
C PRO A 259 3.77 6.83 11.99
N ALA A 260 3.03 5.75 12.24
CA ALA A 260 2.35 4.96 11.22
C ALA A 260 0.84 4.91 11.41
N LEU A 261 0.11 5.00 10.29
CA LEU A 261 -1.27 4.53 10.18
C LEU A 261 -1.25 3.24 9.34
N VAL A 262 -1.71 2.13 9.92
CA VAL A 262 -1.87 0.84 9.24
C VAL A 262 -3.35 0.52 9.10
N VAL A 263 -3.80 0.38 7.86
CA VAL A 263 -5.19 0.09 7.52
C VAL A 263 -5.28 -1.33 6.97
N THR A 264 -6.19 -2.15 7.50
CA THR A 264 -6.42 -3.53 7.02
C THR A 264 -7.88 -3.73 6.65
N ALA A 265 -8.15 -4.70 5.78
CA ALA A 265 -9.48 -5.14 5.42
C ALA A 265 -9.85 -6.40 6.21
N GLU A 266 -11.15 -6.61 6.48
CA GLU A 266 -11.61 -7.77 7.25
C GLU A 266 -11.37 -9.08 6.51
N ALA A 267 -11.83 -9.15 5.26
CA ALA A 267 -11.75 -10.35 4.43
C ALA A 267 -10.52 -10.27 3.49
N ASP A 268 -9.33 -10.39 4.06
CA ASP A 268 -8.08 -10.23 3.33
C ASP A 268 -7.04 -11.24 3.80
N VAL A 269 -6.39 -11.91 2.86
CA VAL A 269 -5.33 -12.90 3.14
C VAL A 269 -4.14 -12.28 3.88
N VAL A 270 -3.85 -10.98 3.69
CA VAL A 270 -2.73 -10.27 4.33
C VAL A 270 -3.14 -9.48 5.58
N ARG A 271 -4.39 -9.60 6.03
CA ARG A 271 -4.91 -8.87 7.20
C ARG A 271 -4.04 -9.05 8.43
N ASP A 272 -3.84 -10.31 8.82
CA ASP A 272 -3.19 -10.61 10.09
C ASP A 272 -1.69 -10.28 10.07
N GLU A 273 -1.00 -10.43 8.93
CA GLU A 273 0.40 -10.04 8.80
C GLU A 273 0.58 -8.51 8.84
N GLY A 274 -0.33 -7.75 8.24
CA GLY A 274 -0.35 -6.29 8.36
C GLY A 274 -0.58 -5.81 9.79
N GLU A 275 -1.48 -6.46 10.53
CA GLU A 275 -1.71 -6.17 11.95
C GLU A 275 -0.55 -6.63 12.85
N GLN A 276 0.12 -7.73 12.50
CA GLN A 276 1.34 -8.15 13.20
C GLN A 276 2.45 -7.13 13.01
N TYR A 277 2.61 -6.60 11.79
CA TYR A 277 3.57 -5.53 11.53
C TYR A 277 3.27 -4.26 12.34
N ALA A 278 1.99 -3.87 12.42
CA ALA A 278 1.60 -2.75 13.27
C ALA A 278 1.94 -2.98 14.76
N ARG A 279 1.77 -4.21 15.26
CA ARG A 279 2.16 -4.57 16.64
C ARG A 279 3.69 -4.54 16.81
N LEU A 280 4.43 -5.05 15.83
CA LEU A 280 5.90 -5.03 15.84
C LEU A 280 6.44 -3.59 15.89
N LEU A 281 5.95 -2.69 15.05
CA LEU A 281 6.30 -1.27 15.10
C LEU A 281 6.04 -0.66 16.50
N ARG A 282 4.90 -0.99 17.13
CA ARG A 282 4.59 -0.50 18.48
C ARG A 282 5.52 -1.05 19.54
N GLN A 283 5.93 -2.31 19.44
CA GLN A 283 6.91 -2.93 20.33
C GLN A 283 8.25 -2.23 20.27
N GLU A 284 8.62 -1.73 19.07
CA GLU A 284 9.83 -0.96 18.84
C GLU A 284 9.68 0.56 19.14
N GLY A 285 8.58 0.95 19.80
CA GLY A 285 8.35 2.31 20.27
C GLY A 285 7.84 3.29 19.21
N VAL A 286 7.48 2.82 18.01
CA VAL A 286 6.89 3.65 16.97
C VAL A 286 5.42 3.96 17.32
N PRO A 287 4.98 5.24 17.27
CA PRO A 287 3.56 5.57 17.42
C PRO A 287 2.75 4.99 16.26
N VAL A 288 1.82 4.08 16.53
CA VAL A 288 0.99 3.42 15.51
C VAL A 288 -0.49 3.53 15.83
N THR A 289 -1.26 3.94 14.83
CA THR A 289 -2.70 3.73 14.75
C THR A 289 -2.95 2.57 13.77
N ALA A 290 -3.60 1.50 14.21
CA ALA A 290 -3.99 0.39 13.36
C ALA A 290 -5.51 0.26 13.33
N VAL A 291 -6.10 0.15 12.14
CA VAL A 291 -7.55 0.11 11.94
C VAL A 291 -7.91 -0.99 10.95
N ARG A 292 -8.81 -1.88 11.36
CA ARG A 292 -9.44 -2.86 10.49
C ARG A 292 -10.81 -2.35 10.05
N TYR A 293 -11.04 -2.29 8.74
CA TYR A 293 -12.35 -1.99 8.18
C TYR A 293 -13.13 -3.28 7.94
N LEU A 294 -14.33 -3.34 8.49
CA LEU A 294 -15.21 -4.50 8.35
C LEU A 294 -15.96 -4.47 7.02
N GLY A 295 -16.44 -5.64 6.59
CA GLY A 295 -17.25 -5.81 5.39
C GLY A 295 -16.52 -5.53 4.08
N THR A 296 -15.19 -5.54 4.07
CA THR A 296 -14.41 -5.21 2.88
C THR A 296 -13.25 -6.18 2.64
N VAL A 297 -12.62 -6.07 1.46
CA VAL A 297 -11.60 -6.98 0.92
C VAL A 297 -10.31 -6.25 0.60
N HIS A 298 -9.26 -6.98 0.21
CA HIS A 298 -8.02 -6.40 -0.30
C HIS A 298 -8.27 -5.38 -1.42
N ASP A 299 -7.43 -4.38 -1.55
CA ASP A 299 -7.52 -3.28 -2.54
C ASP A 299 -8.77 -2.38 -2.40
N PHE A 300 -9.58 -2.50 -1.35
CA PHE A 300 -10.85 -1.77 -1.24
C PHE A 300 -10.68 -0.24 -1.34
N ALA A 301 -9.58 0.30 -0.86
CA ALA A 301 -9.34 1.74 -0.90
C ALA A 301 -8.94 2.23 -2.30
N SER A 302 -8.24 1.40 -3.09
CA SER A 302 -7.74 1.77 -4.42
C SER A 302 -8.73 1.47 -5.55
N LEU A 303 -9.59 0.46 -5.42
CA LEU A 303 -10.52 0.04 -6.47
C LEU A 303 -11.67 1.04 -6.68
N ASN A 304 -11.78 1.60 -7.89
CA ASN A 304 -12.81 2.57 -8.25
C ASN A 304 -14.26 2.02 -8.18
N PRO A 305 -14.52 0.74 -8.49
CA PRO A 305 -15.85 0.17 -8.23
C PRO A 305 -16.31 0.26 -6.77
N LEU A 306 -15.38 0.34 -5.82
CA LEU A 306 -15.65 0.44 -4.38
C LEU A 306 -15.58 1.87 -3.83
N ARG A 307 -15.38 2.89 -4.68
CA ARG A 307 -15.20 4.30 -4.25
C ARG A 307 -16.30 4.85 -3.34
N HIS A 308 -17.50 4.33 -3.45
CA HIS A 308 -18.65 4.75 -2.66
C HIS A 308 -18.96 3.84 -1.48
N SER A 309 -18.19 2.78 -1.23
CA SER A 309 -18.38 1.96 -0.04
C SER A 309 -18.04 2.78 1.22
N PRO A 310 -18.80 2.61 2.30
CA PRO A 310 -18.52 3.32 3.56
C PRO A 310 -17.09 3.13 4.05
N SER A 311 -16.55 1.92 3.92
CA SER A 311 -15.17 1.58 4.33
C SER A 311 -14.14 2.34 3.51
N THR A 312 -14.29 2.44 2.18
CA THR A 312 -13.38 3.19 1.31
C THR A 312 -13.37 4.68 1.67
N VAL A 313 -14.56 5.28 1.77
CA VAL A 313 -14.70 6.71 2.10
C VAL A 313 -14.08 7.02 3.46
N ALA A 314 -14.34 6.18 4.47
CA ALA A 314 -13.80 6.37 5.81
C ALA A 314 -12.29 6.19 5.86
N ALA A 315 -11.75 5.16 5.20
CA ALA A 315 -10.31 4.87 5.18
C ALA A 315 -9.50 6.00 4.52
N LEU A 316 -9.98 6.55 3.41
CA LEU A 316 -9.30 7.64 2.71
C LEU A 316 -9.37 8.95 3.50
N ARG A 317 -10.49 9.27 4.12
CA ARG A 317 -10.62 10.41 5.03
C ARG A 317 -9.66 10.29 6.22
N GLN A 318 -9.57 9.11 6.82
CA GLN A 318 -8.66 8.84 7.93
C GLN A 318 -7.20 8.99 7.51
N GLY A 319 -6.79 8.40 6.38
CA GLY A 319 -5.43 8.51 5.86
C GLY A 319 -5.04 9.93 5.51
N GLY A 320 -5.91 10.66 4.79
CA GLY A 320 -5.67 12.06 4.46
C GLY A 320 -5.62 12.96 5.71
N GLY A 321 -6.51 12.74 6.69
CA GLY A 321 -6.49 13.43 7.97
C GLY A 321 -5.20 13.18 8.76
N PHE A 322 -4.76 11.92 8.84
CA PHE A 322 -3.51 11.54 9.50
C PHE A 322 -2.30 12.22 8.85
N LEU A 323 -2.22 12.22 7.50
CA LEU A 323 -1.16 12.91 6.77
C LEU A 323 -1.18 14.42 7.01
N ARG A 324 -2.36 15.06 6.94
CA ARG A 324 -2.50 16.49 7.20
C ARG A 324 -1.97 16.88 8.57
N ASP A 325 -2.35 16.14 9.61
CA ASP A 325 -1.96 16.43 10.99
C ASP A 325 -0.46 16.21 11.22
N ALA A 326 0.13 15.18 10.57
CA ALA A 326 1.56 14.89 10.64
C ALA A 326 2.43 15.91 9.87
N LEU A 327 1.88 16.46 8.78
CA LEU A 327 2.54 17.40 7.90
C LEU A 327 2.28 18.87 8.28
N ALA A 328 1.40 19.13 9.25
CA ALA A 328 1.19 20.48 9.76
C ALA A 328 2.47 21.07 10.37
N ASP A 329 2.64 22.36 10.26
CA ASP A 329 3.69 23.07 10.99
C ASP A 329 3.38 23.00 12.47
N ARG A 330 4.28 22.39 13.25
CA ARG A 330 4.19 22.44 14.71
C ARG A 330 4.50 23.88 15.14
N ARG A 331 3.49 24.55 15.65
CA ARG A 331 3.64 25.85 16.32
C ARG A 331 4.46 25.72 17.60
#